data_08a7e5d99c533061d58a6ac530b16a24
#
_entry.id   08a7e5d99c533061d58a6ac530b16a24
#
_cell.length_a   1.000
_cell.length_b   1.000
_cell.length_c   1.000
_cell.angle_alpha   90.00
_cell.angle_beta   90.00
_cell.angle_gamma   90.00
#
_symmetry.space_group_name_H-M   'P 1'
#
loop_
_entity.id
_entity.type
_entity.pdbx_description
1 polymer ?
#
loop_
_entity_poly.entity_id
_entity_poly.type
_entity_poly.pdbx_seq_one_letter_code
_entity_poly.pdbx_strand_id
1 'polypeptide(L)'
;YTYDSDDQKNILSAISLIFAARQLGFTLEYVPYHSSGSECELTDYLSMVNIYMTLQLRLTRLTTKCNMLNCMIRECEDKDDVLAITWDTPLKEEYQNRYNEMVTSAIETAQAMAAAMQPPEEPETPEETEE
;
A
#
# COMPACT_ATOMS: atom_id res chain seq x y z
N TYR A 1 -9.86 6.31 -9.35
CA TYR A 1 -10.24 6.09 -7.94
C TYR A 1 -9.95 7.38 -7.18
N THR A 2 -10.96 7.98 -6.60
CA THR A 2 -10.78 8.99 -5.57
C THR A 2 -10.18 8.32 -4.32
N TYR A 3 -9.41 9.05 -3.55
CA TYR A 3 -8.78 8.52 -2.33
C TYR A 3 -8.98 9.52 -1.19
N ASP A 4 -10.24 9.74 -0.88
CA ASP A 4 -10.63 10.53 0.29
C ASP A 4 -10.62 9.68 1.59
N SER A 5 -10.99 10.28 2.70
CA SER A 5 -10.98 9.60 3.99
C SER A 5 -11.97 8.44 4.08
N ASP A 6 -13.05 8.48 3.32
CA ASP A 6 -14.08 7.45 3.35
C ASP A 6 -13.70 6.29 2.43
N ASP A 7 -13.07 6.56 1.28
CA ASP A 7 -12.45 5.54 0.45
C ASP A 7 -11.37 4.75 1.22
N GLN A 8 -10.53 5.46 2.00
CA GLN A 8 -9.52 4.81 2.86
C GLN A 8 -10.15 3.84 3.88
N LYS A 9 -11.23 4.26 4.54
CA LYS A 9 -11.95 3.42 5.50
C LYS A 9 -12.60 2.21 4.82
N ASN A 10 -13.20 2.41 3.66
CA ASN A 10 -13.86 1.35 2.90
C ASN A 10 -12.84 0.28 2.44
N ILE A 11 -11.69 0.71 1.91
CA ILE A 11 -10.60 -0.18 1.53
C ILE A 11 -10.06 -0.94 2.75
N LEU A 12 -9.81 -0.25 3.87
CA LEU A 12 -9.32 -0.88 5.09
C LEU A 12 -10.32 -1.90 5.65
N SER A 13 -11.62 -1.61 5.60
CA SER A 13 -12.67 -2.52 6.02
C SER A 13 -12.69 -3.78 5.16
N ALA A 14 -12.64 -3.64 3.84
CA ALA A 14 -12.60 -4.76 2.90
C ALA A 14 -11.36 -5.65 3.12
N ILE A 15 -10.19 -5.05 3.28
CA ILE A 15 -8.93 -5.77 3.55
C ILE A 15 -8.98 -6.48 4.90
N SER A 16 -9.52 -5.84 5.94
CA SER A 16 -9.66 -6.46 7.25
C SER A 16 -10.55 -7.70 7.20
N LEU A 17 -11.62 -7.66 6.41
CA LEU A 17 -12.51 -8.80 6.20
C LEU A 17 -11.80 -9.96 5.48
N ILE A 18 -11.01 -9.65 4.43
CA ILE A 18 -10.22 -10.65 3.69
C ILE A 18 -9.23 -11.35 4.62
N PHE A 19 -8.48 -10.59 5.42
CA PHE A 19 -7.51 -11.17 6.36
C PHE A 19 -8.17 -11.99 7.46
N ALA A 20 -9.30 -11.52 8.02
CA ALA A 20 -10.05 -12.26 9.03
C ALA A 20 -10.56 -13.60 8.49
N ALA A 21 -11.09 -13.62 7.26
CA ALA A 21 -11.53 -14.85 6.60
C ALA A 21 -10.38 -15.84 6.46
N ARG A 22 -9.22 -15.38 5.99
CA ARG A 22 -8.03 -16.24 5.86
C ARG A 22 -7.53 -16.82 7.17
N GLN A 23 -7.55 -16.03 8.25
CA GLN A 23 -7.20 -16.52 9.58
C GLN A 23 -8.17 -17.60 10.07
N LEU A 24 -9.42 -17.54 9.64
CA LEU A 24 -10.45 -18.55 9.94
C LEU A 24 -10.42 -19.75 8.98
N GLY A 25 -9.49 -19.80 8.04
CA GLY A 25 -9.26 -20.93 7.16
C GLY A 25 -10.11 -20.95 5.88
N PHE A 26 -10.72 -19.82 5.50
CA PHE A 26 -11.45 -19.73 4.24
C PHE A 26 -11.05 -18.47 3.44
N THR A 27 -11.25 -18.53 2.12
CA THR A 27 -10.96 -17.44 1.19
C THR A 27 -12.26 -16.78 0.76
N LEU A 28 -12.34 -15.45 0.89
CA LEU A 28 -13.39 -14.66 0.25
C LEU A 28 -12.98 -14.40 -1.19
N GLU A 29 -13.73 -14.91 -2.14
CA GLU A 29 -13.45 -14.68 -3.56
C GLU A 29 -13.71 -13.23 -3.95
N TYR A 30 -14.78 -12.64 -3.40
CA TYR A 30 -15.23 -11.27 -3.67
C TYR A 30 -15.58 -10.55 -2.38
N VAL A 31 -15.37 -9.25 -2.39
CA VAL A 31 -15.82 -8.33 -1.34
C VAL A 31 -16.60 -7.16 -1.94
N PRO A 32 -17.66 -6.70 -1.28
CA PRO A 32 -18.36 -5.50 -1.72
C PRO A 32 -17.47 -4.28 -1.49
N TYR A 33 -17.30 -3.49 -2.54
CA TYR A 33 -16.52 -2.26 -2.49
C TYR A 33 -17.18 -1.17 -3.34
N HIS A 34 -17.06 0.07 -2.91
CA HIS A 34 -17.40 1.24 -3.72
C HIS A 34 -16.40 2.36 -3.41
N SER A 35 -16.03 3.10 -4.43
CA SER A 35 -15.37 4.40 -4.26
C SER A 35 -16.40 5.51 -4.20
N SER A 36 -16.06 6.64 -3.60
CA SER A 36 -16.95 7.80 -3.49
C SER A 36 -17.53 8.18 -4.84
N GLY A 37 -18.84 8.20 -4.94
CA GLY A 37 -19.59 8.56 -6.16
C GLY A 37 -19.78 7.44 -7.18
N SER A 38 -19.37 6.20 -6.87
CA SER A 38 -19.63 5.01 -7.70
C SER A 38 -20.68 4.08 -7.07
N GLU A 39 -21.24 3.19 -7.89
CA GLU A 39 -22.07 2.10 -7.39
C GLU A 39 -21.20 1.07 -6.63
N CYS A 40 -21.84 0.33 -5.71
CA CYS A 40 -21.20 -0.77 -5.02
C CYS A 40 -21.00 -1.96 -5.97
N GLU A 41 -19.78 -2.44 -6.09
CA GLU A 41 -19.41 -3.55 -6.95
C GLU A 41 -18.77 -4.68 -6.12
N LEU A 42 -18.88 -5.91 -6.63
CA LEU A 42 -18.12 -7.04 -6.09
C LEU A 42 -16.73 -7.02 -6.72
N THR A 43 -15.73 -6.77 -5.89
CA THR A 43 -14.32 -6.77 -6.29
C THR A 43 -13.66 -8.05 -5.82
N ASP A 44 -12.94 -8.73 -6.69
CA ASP A 44 -12.18 -9.92 -6.30
C ASP A 44 -11.10 -9.56 -5.28
N TYR A 45 -10.77 -10.53 -4.40
CA TYR A 45 -9.91 -10.25 -3.26
C TYR A 45 -8.47 -9.88 -3.66
N LEU A 46 -7.93 -10.43 -4.77
CA LEU A 46 -6.58 -10.09 -5.22
C LEU A 46 -6.52 -8.66 -5.75
N SER A 47 -7.51 -8.23 -6.52
CA SER A 47 -7.65 -6.85 -6.96
C SER A 47 -7.76 -5.90 -5.78
N MET A 48 -8.54 -6.24 -4.75
CA MET A 48 -8.64 -5.43 -3.53
C MET A 48 -7.31 -5.34 -2.78
N VAL A 49 -6.58 -6.44 -2.65
CA VAL A 49 -5.24 -6.45 -2.05
C VAL A 49 -4.28 -5.56 -2.84
N ASN A 50 -4.29 -5.64 -4.17
CA ASN A 50 -3.44 -4.81 -5.02
C ASN A 50 -3.76 -3.32 -4.91
N ILE A 51 -5.04 -2.96 -4.87
CA ILE A 51 -5.48 -1.57 -4.61
C ILE A 51 -4.92 -1.10 -3.27
N TYR A 52 -5.13 -1.86 -2.21
CA TYR A 52 -4.64 -1.53 -0.87
C TYR A 52 -3.13 -1.34 -0.84
N MET A 53 -2.35 -2.28 -1.39
CA MET A 53 -0.88 -2.20 -1.41
C MET A 53 -0.38 -0.99 -2.18
N THR A 54 -0.99 -0.70 -3.34
CA THR A 54 -0.63 0.47 -4.15
C THR A 54 -0.88 1.78 -3.39
N LEU A 55 -2.00 1.88 -2.70
CA LEU A 55 -2.37 3.06 -1.93
C LEU A 55 -1.48 3.22 -0.69
N GLN A 56 -1.18 2.13 0.02
CA GLN A 56 -0.29 2.16 1.18
C GLN A 56 1.13 2.57 0.77
N LEU A 57 1.65 2.06 -0.34
CA LEU A 57 2.96 2.45 -0.84
C LEU A 57 3.02 3.94 -1.24
N ARG A 58 1.96 4.44 -1.89
CA ARG A 58 1.84 5.88 -2.20
C ARG A 58 1.80 6.71 -0.92
N LEU A 59 1.01 6.32 0.06
CA LEU A 59 0.89 7.02 1.33
C LEU A 59 2.24 7.04 2.07
N THR A 60 2.94 5.90 2.13
CA THR A 60 4.27 5.79 2.73
C THR A 60 5.26 6.76 2.06
N ARG A 61 5.30 6.82 0.73
CA ARG A 61 6.18 7.75 0.02
C ARG A 61 5.89 9.21 0.35
N LEU A 62 4.62 9.60 0.36
CA LEU A 62 4.21 10.98 0.63
C LEU A 62 4.49 11.38 2.08
N THR A 63 4.09 10.55 3.04
CA THR A 63 4.27 10.84 4.47
C THR A 63 5.74 10.81 4.88
N THR A 64 6.53 9.89 4.33
CA THR A 64 7.98 9.83 4.59
C THR A 64 8.67 11.07 4.03
N LYS A 65 8.36 11.48 2.78
CA LYS A 65 8.93 12.71 2.22
C LYS A 65 8.57 13.93 3.05
N CYS A 66 7.30 14.07 3.43
CA CYS A 66 6.83 15.15 4.28
C CYS A 66 7.59 15.18 5.62
N ASN A 67 7.81 14.01 6.22
CA ASN A 67 8.52 13.88 7.48
C ASN A 67 10.00 14.29 7.36
N MET A 68 10.67 13.88 6.27
CA MET A 68 12.06 14.26 6.01
C MET A 68 12.19 15.79 5.77
N LEU A 69 11.28 16.40 5.02
CA LEU A 69 11.24 17.86 4.85
C LEU A 69 11.01 18.57 6.18
N ASN A 70 10.13 18.07 7.03
CA ASN A 70 9.91 18.62 8.37
C ASN A 70 11.17 18.50 9.26
N CYS A 71 11.97 17.46 9.12
CA CYS A 71 13.25 17.35 9.80
C CYS A 71 14.22 18.43 9.32
N MET A 72 14.30 18.68 8.00
CA MET A 72 15.13 19.75 7.43
C MET A 72 14.68 21.14 7.95
N ILE A 73 13.36 21.38 8.02
CA ILE A 73 12.81 22.64 8.57
C ILE A 73 13.24 22.84 10.03
N ARG A 74 13.26 21.80 10.85
CA ARG A 74 13.66 21.88 12.27
C ARG A 74 15.14 22.18 12.46
N GLU A 75 15.97 21.96 11.45
CA GLU A 75 17.39 22.29 11.46
C GLU A 75 17.69 23.71 11.01
N CYS A 76 16.70 24.43 10.44
CA CYS A 76 16.88 25.80 10.02
C CYS A 76 17.03 26.74 11.24
N GLU A 77 17.99 27.64 11.16
CA GLU A 77 18.26 28.60 12.23
C GLU A 77 17.50 29.91 12.03
N ASP A 78 17.14 30.23 10.80
CA ASP A 78 16.43 31.47 10.49
C ASP A 78 15.14 31.23 9.67
N LYS A 79 14.32 32.29 9.60
CA LYS A 79 13.02 32.24 8.94
C LYS A 79 13.12 32.08 7.42
N ASP A 80 14.14 32.69 6.82
CA ASP A 80 14.28 32.70 5.37
C ASP A 80 14.65 31.31 4.87
N ASP A 81 15.49 30.58 5.62
CA ASP A 81 15.81 29.17 5.36
C ASP A 81 14.58 28.28 5.48
N VAL A 82 13.73 28.50 6.48
CA VAL A 82 12.46 27.76 6.61
C VAL A 82 11.55 28.03 5.41
N LEU A 83 11.42 29.26 4.98
CA LEU A 83 10.57 29.65 3.85
C LEU A 83 11.09 29.15 2.49
N ALA A 84 12.39 28.85 2.39
CA ALA A 84 12.99 28.28 1.18
C ALA A 84 12.68 26.80 0.99
N ILE A 85 12.27 26.07 2.05
CA ILE A 85 11.92 24.67 1.97
C ILE A 85 10.48 24.52 1.48
N THR A 86 10.34 23.87 0.32
CA THR A 86 9.05 23.55 -0.30
C THR A 86 8.95 22.03 -0.50
N TRP A 87 7.80 21.57 -0.99
CA TRP A 87 7.63 20.17 -1.37
C TRP A 87 8.65 19.69 -2.42
N ASP A 88 9.10 20.56 -3.31
CA ASP A 88 10.02 20.24 -4.39
C ASP A 88 11.49 20.39 -4.00
N THR A 89 11.77 20.82 -2.75
CA THR A 89 13.13 20.91 -2.25
C THR A 89 13.78 19.52 -2.20
N PRO A 90 14.98 19.35 -2.80
CA PRO A 90 15.71 18.09 -2.69
C PRO A 90 16.05 17.77 -1.22
N LEU A 91 15.89 16.51 -0.85
CA LEU A 91 16.28 16.05 0.48
C LEU A 91 17.83 16.09 0.62
N LYS A 92 18.33 16.48 1.79
CA LYS A 92 19.73 16.29 2.15
C LYS A 92 20.07 14.78 2.09
N GLU A 93 21.32 14.44 1.83
CA GLU A 93 21.77 13.06 1.60
C GLU A 93 21.32 12.10 2.72
N GLU A 94 21.47 12.49 3.98
CA GLU A 94 21.04 11.65 5.12
C GLU A 94 19.53 11.39 5.13
N TYR A 95 18.71 12.38 4.78
CA TYR A 95 17.25 12.26 4.71
C TYR A 95 16.81 11.49 3.47
N GLN A 96 17.55 11.64 2.35
CA GLN A 96 17.32 10.85 1.16
C GLN A 96 17.61 9.36 1.42
N ASN A 97 18.66 9.05 2.14
CA ASN A 97 18.99 7.68 2.52
C ASN A 97 17.92 7.05 3.41
N ARG A 98 17.45 7.79 4.42
CA ARG A 98 16.32 7.34 5.27
C ARG A 98 15.02 7.16 4.47
N TYR A 99 14.71 8.09 3.57
CA TYR A 99 13.56 7.97 2.68
C TYR A 99 13.64 6.70 1.84
N ASN A 100 14.79 6.44 1.24
CA ASN A 100 15.01 5.25 0.41
C ASN A 100 14.86 3.97 1.23
N GLU A 101 15.41 3.91 2.43
CA GLU A 101 15.28 2.78 3.35
C GLU A 101 13.82 2.48 3.69
N MET A 102 13.05 3.49 4.09
CA MET A 102 11.63 3.34 4.43
C MET A 102 10.79 2.91 3.23
N VAL A 103 11.02 3.48 2.06
CA VAL A 103 10.30 3.12 0.84
C VAL A 103 10.67 1.70 0.37
N THR A 104 11.94 1.32 0.43
CA THR A 104 12.38 -0.03 0.08
C THR A 104 11.73 -1.07 1.00
N SER A 105 11.76 -0.85 2.32
CA SER A 105 11.11 -1.73 3.29
C SER A 105 9.60 -1.86 3.02
N ALA A 106 8.92 -0.76 2.67
CA ALA A 106 7.50 -0.80 2.33
C ALA A 106 7.22 -1.60 1.04
N ILE A 107 8.08 -1.49 0.03
CA ILE A 107 7.98 -2.27 -1.22
C ILE A 107 8.16 -3.77 -0.92
N GLU A 108 9.20 -4.14 -0.19
CA GLU A 108 9.48 -5.53 0.19
C GLU A 108 8.31 -6.13 0.99
N THR A 109 7.77 -5.37 1.94
CA THR A 109 6.58 -5.79 2.71
C THR A 109 5.37 -6.00 1.80
N ALA A 110 5.08 -5.06 0.89
CA ALA A 110 3.96 -5.18 -0.04
C ALA A 110 4.12 -6.40 -0.97
N GLN A 111 5.32 -6.66 -1.47
CA GLN A 111 5.62 -7.83 -2.30
C GLN A 111 5.44 -9.14 -1.53
N ALA A 112 5.93 -9.21 -0.29
CA ALA A 112 5.78 -10.40 0.57
C ALA A 112 4.29 -10.66 0.89
N MET A 113 3.51 -9.62 1.17
CA MET A 113 2.07 -9.76 1.42
C MET A 113 1.33 -10.19 0.16
N ALA A 114 1.63 -9.60 -0.99
CA ALA A 114 1.02 -9.98 -2.26
C ALA A 114 1.31 -11.46 -2.61
N ALA A 115 2.54 -11.92 -2.40
CA ALA A 115 2.92 -13.32 -2.60
C ALA A 115 2.16 -14.26 -1.65
N ALA A 116 2.04 -13.89 -0.36
CA ALA A 116 1.32 -14.68 0.63
C ALA A 116 -0.20 -14.76 0.38
N MET A 117 -0.75 -13.84 -0.42
CA MET A 117 -2.16 -13.79 -0.78
C MET A 117 -2.51 -14.59 -2.04
N GLN A 118 -1.51 -15.06 -2.81
CA GLN A 118 -1.77 -15.93 -3.95
C GLN A 118 -2.41 -17.26 -3.49
N PRO A 119 -3.31 -17.83 -4.29
CA PRO A 119 -3.81 -19.18 -4.02
C PRO A 119 -2.62 -20.16 -4.02
N PRO A 120 -2.68 -21.25 -3.22
CA PRO A 120 -1.71 -22.32 -3.34
C PRO A 120 -1.72 -22.87 -4.77
N GLU A 121 -0.56 -23.06 -5.37
CA GLU A 121 -0.45 -23.73 -6.68
C GLU A 121 -1.12 -25.10 -6.58
N GLU A 122 -2.11 -25.34 -7.44
CA GLU A 122 -2.69 -26.68 -7.56
C GLU A 122 -1.57 -27.65 -7.96
N PRO A 123 -1.41 -28.79 -7.26
CA PRO A 123 -0.43 -29.79 -7.68
C PRO A 123 -0.75 -30.22 -9.11
N GLU A 124 0.23 -30.11 -10.02
CA GLU A 124 0.11 -30.60 -11.37
C GLU A 124 -0.36 -32.05 -11.33
N THR A 125 -1.56 -32.29 -11.82
CA THR A 125 -2.07 -33.66 -12.01
C THR A 125 -1.14 -34.30 -13.01
N PRO A 126 -0.50 -35.45 -12.70
CA PRO A 126 0.30 -36.17 -13.71
C PRO A 126 -0.58 -36.48 -14.90
N GLU A 127 -0.16 -36.09 -16.10
CA GLU A 127 -0.80 -36.54 -17.34
C GLU A 127 -0.84 -38.07 -17.32
N GLU A 128 -2.04 -38.62 -17.23
CA GLU A 128 -2.23 -40.08 -17.51
C GLU A 128 -1.78 -40.29 -18.93
N THR A 129 -0.61 -40.87 -19.09
CA THR A 129 -0.17 -41.45 -20.37
C THR A 129 -1.08 -42.62 -20.65
N GLU A 130 -2.09 -42.41 -21.51
CA GLU A 130 -2.82 -43.52 -22.14
C GLU A 130 -1.84 -44.30 -23.04
N GLU A 131 -1.58 -45.56 -22.67
CA GLU A 131 -1.01 -46.59 -23.54
C GLU A 131 -2.08 -47.24 -24.41
#